data_b0980a0af7b13036a513ab51e9b723f0
#
_entry.id   b0980a0af7b13036a513ab51e9b723f0
#
_cell.length_a   1.000
_cell.length_b   1.000
_cell.length_c   1.000
_cell.angle_alpha   90.00
_cell.angle_beta   90.00
_cell.angle_gamma   90.00
#
_symmetry.space_group_name_H-M   'P 1'
#
loop_
_entity.id
_entity.type
_entity.pdbx_description
1 polymer ?
#
loop_
_entity_poly.entity_id
_entity_poly.type
_entity_poly.pdbx_seq_one_letter_code
_entity_poly.pdbx_strand_id
1 'polypeptide(L)'
;RSGKDFWAGLMFTGFGIFFMLVALSYSMGTASRMGPAYFPFVLGGMLTLLGGAIVLRGYVSTFEYPLKVFPFRLSMLIAALFVGGAAYFASDSLQGTPAAEFAIVGLALALFVGAFGPKSMFVVLIAVMIFGYAIQPLGLVLAIVLLIVISAFGGHDFRKKEVIILTIVLILFGVLVFVKGLGLPFNLWPGA
;
A
#
# COMPACT_ATOMS: atom_id res chain seq x y z
N ARG A 1 -3.23 -17.18 23.57
CA ARG A 1 -3.58 -16.99 22.14
C ARG A 1 -3.44 -15.51 21.79
N SER A 2 -2.53 -15.16 20.90
CA SER A 2 -2.41 -13.77 20.42
C SER A 2 -3.48 -13.51 19.37
N GLY A 3 -4.60 -12.91 19.77
CA GLY A 3 -5.69 -12.58 18.85
C GLY A 3 -5.26 -11.66 17.70
N LYS A 4 -4.27 -10.80 17.93
CA LYS A 4 -3.74 -9.90 16.89
C LYS A 4 -3.02 -10.67 15.80
N ASP A 5 -2.13 -11.59 16.18
CA ASP A 5 -1.35 -12.38 15.22
C ASP A 5 -2.27 -13.33 14.45
N PHE A 6 -3.28 -13.89 15.11
CA PHE A 6 -4.28 -14.73 14.45
C PHE A 6 -5.05 -13.96 13.38
N TRP A 7 -5.63 -12.80 13.72
CA TRP A 7 -6.40 -12.00 12.76
C TRP A 7 -5.53 -11.40 11.65
N ALA A 8 -4.33 -10.94 12.00
CA ALA A 8 -3.39 -10.45 11.00
C ALA A 8 -2.95 -11.55 10.04
N GLY A 9 -2.61 -12.73 10.56
CA GLY A 9 -2.23 -13.87 9.75
C GLY A 9 -3.36 -14.36 8.85
N LEU A 10 -4.61 -14.39 9.37
CA LEU A 10 -5.79 -14.75 8.60
C LEU A 10 -6.02 -13.77 7.44
N MET A 11 -5.88 -12.48 7.71
CA MET A 11 -6.01 -11.42 6.71
C MET A 11 -4.94 -11.55 5.62
N PHE A 12 -3.66 -11.73 5.98
CA PHE A 12 -2.59 -11.91 5.00
C PHE A 12 -2.75 -13.19 4.18
N THR A 13 -3.15 -14.30 4.80
CA THR A 13 -3.45 -15.54 4.08
C THR A 13 -4.61 -15.34 3.10
N GLY A 14 -5.69 -14.69 3.54
CA GLY A 14 -6.85 -14.41 2.69
C GLY A 14 -6.50 -13.54 1.49
N PHE A 15 -5.77 -12.45 1.69
CA PHE A 15 -5.30 -11.59 0.60
C PHE A 15 -4.32 -12.33 -0.32
N GLY A 16 -3.40 -13.11 0.24
CA GLY A 16 -2.45 -13.90 -0.54
C GLY A 16 -3.15 -14.87 -1.48
N ILE A 17 -4.12 -15.65 -0.98
CA ILE A 17 -4.94 -16.57 -1.79
C ILE A 17 -5.75 -15.78 -2.83
N PHE A 18 -6.38 -14.67 -2.45
CA PHE A 18 -7.14 -13.84 -3.38
C PHE A 18 -6.28 -13.36 -4.55
N PHE A 19 -5.09 -12.82 -4.30
CA PHE A 19 -4.19 -12.38 -5.37
C PHE A 19 -3.68 -13.52 -6.23
N MET A 20 -3.44 -14.72 -5.66
CA MET A 20 -3.10 -15.90 -6.44
C MET A 20 -4.23 -16.31 -7.39
N LEU A 21 -5.46 -16.34 -6.90
CA LEU A 21 -6.64 -16.71 -7.71
C LEU A 21 -6.88 -15.69 -8.84
N VAL A 22 -6.79 -14.40 -8.53
CA VAL A 22 -6.92 -13.34 -9.54
C VAL A 22 -5.79 -13.43 -10.57
N ALA A 23 -4.57 -13.73 -10.15
CA ALA A 23 -3.43 -13.88 -11.05
C ALA A 23 -3.64 -15.02 -12.07
N LEU A 24 -4.35 -16.08 -11.71
CA LEU A 24 -4.67 -17.19 -12.64
C LEU A 24 -5.55 -16.77 -13.85
N SER A 25 -6.23 -15.62 -13.73
CA SER A 25 -7.02 -15.05 -14.85
C SER A 25 -6.15 -14.38 -15.92
N TYR A 26 -4.86 -14.20 -15.68
CA TYR A 26 -3.93 -13.58 -16.60
C TYR A 26 -2.88 -14.57 -17.10
N SER A 27 -2.21 -14.25 -18.20
CA SER A 27 -1.15 -15.09 -18.75
C SER A 27 0.09 -15.12 -17.84
N MET A 28 0.49 -16.32 -17.41
CA MET A 28 1.67 -16.54 -16.56
C MET A 28 2.98 -16.22 -17.28
N GLY A 29 3.04 -16.48 -18.60
CA GLY A 29 4.30 -16.40 -19.35
C GLY A 29 5.25 -17.55 -19.00
N THR A 30 6.53 -17.36 -19.33
CA THR A 30 7.63 -18.30 -19.03
C THR A 30 8.64 -17.64 -18.10
N ALA A 31 9.54 -18.43 -17.51
CA ALA A 31 10.60 -17.90 -16.62
C ALA A 31 11.52 -16.90 -17.34
N SER A 32 11.66 -16.98 -18.65
CA SER A 32 12.45 -16.04 -19.49
C SER A 32 11.64 -14.86 -20.00
N ARG A 33 10.29 -14.97 -20.03
CA ARG A 33 9.35 -13.91 -20.40
C ARG A 33 8.19 -13.93 -19.42
N MET A 34 8.38 -13.29 -18.28
CA MET A 34 7.37 -13.22 -17.22
C MET A 34 6.15 -12.45 -17.70
N GLY A 35 4.99 -13.13 -17.65
CA GLY A 35 3.71 -12.49 -17.94
C GLY A 35 3.19 -11.67 -16.73
N PRO A 36 2.13 -10.88 -16.92
CA PRO A 36 1.56 -10.03 -15.87
C PRO A 36 1.06 -10.80 -14.65
N ALA A 37 0.72 -12.10 -14.79
CA ALA A 37 0.28 -12.96 -13.70
C ALA A 37 1.41 -13.46 -12.81
N TYR A 38 2.64 -13.54 -13.33
CA TYR A 38 3.76 -14.17 -12.62
C TYR A 38 4.06 -13.48 -11.28
N PHE A 39 4.20 -12.16 -11.29
CA PHE A 39 4.53 -11.39 -10.11
C PHE A 39 3.43 -11.43 -9.03
N PRO A 40 2.15 -11.15 -9.34
CA PRO A 40 1.07 -11.27 -8.35
C PRO A 40 0.91 -12.68 -7.79
N PHE A 41 1.12 -13.72 -8.61
CA PHE A 41 1.02 -15.10 -8.18
C PHE A 41 2.12 -15.47 -7.17
N VAL A 42 3.37 -15.15 -7.47
CA VAL A 42 4.51 -15.42 -6.57
C VAL A 42 4.37 -14.63 -5.27
N LEU A 43 4.04 -13.34 -5.37
CA LEU A 43 3.87 -12.47 -4.22
C LEU A 43 2.69 -12.91 -3.34
N GLY A 44 1.56 -13.27 -3.96
CA GLY A 44 0.40 -13.85 -3.27
C GLY A 44 0.74 -15.16 -2.57
N GLY A 45 1.53 -16.03 -3.20
CA GLY A 45 2.03 -17.27 -2.59
C GLY A 45 2.92 -17.02 -1.37
N MET A 46 3.87 -16.11 -1.48
CA MET A 46 4.71 -15.70 -0.35
C MET A 46 3.88 -15.10 0.79
N LEU A 47 2.92 -14.24 0.45
CA LEU A 47 2.02 -13.63 1.44
C LEU A 47 1.15 -14.68 2.15
N THR A 48 0.67 -15.69 1.42
CA THR A 48 -0.09 -16.82 1.98
C THR A 48 0.75 -17.63 2.95
N LEU A 49 2.00 -17.94 2.58
CA LEU A 49 2.92 -18.69 3.45
C LEU A 49 3.26 -17.90 4.72
N LEU A 50 3.59 -16.62 4.59
CA LEU A 50 3.87 -15.75 5.74
C LEU A 50 2.64 -15.59 6.62
N GLY A 51 1.46 -15.36 6.03
CA GLY A 51 0.20 -15.28 6.75
C GLY A 51 -0.10 -16.56 7.52
N GLY A 52 0.07 -17.72 6.90
CA GLY A 52 -0.08 -19.02 7.55
C GLY A 52 0.89 -19.22 8.72
N ALA A 53 2.14 -18.84 8.56
CA ALA A 53 3.14 -18.87 9.65
C ALA A 53 2.73 -17.96 10.82
N ILE A 54 2.19 -16.77 10.55
CA ILE A 54 1.69 -15.84 11.59
C ILE A 54 0.46 -16.42 12.29
N VAL A 55 -0.47 -17.08 11.58
CA VAL A 55 -1.61 -17.79 12.19
C VAL A 55 -1.13 -18.88 13.14
N LEU A 56 -0.19 -19.71 12.69
CA LEU A 56 0.39 -20.77 13.53
C LEU A 56 1.07 -20.19 14.77
N ARG A 57 1.84 -19.11 14.62
CA ARG A 57 2.44 -18.40 15.74
C ARG A 57 1.38 -17.86 16.70
N GLY A 58 0.28 -17.29 16.20
CA GLY A 58 -0.83 -16.81 17.01
C GLY A 58 -1.51 -17.92 17.83
N TYR A 59 -1.51 -19.15 17.32
CA TYR A 59 -2.03 -20.33 18.02
C TYR A 59 -1.11 -20.82 19.14
N VAL A 60 0.20 -20.83 18.88
CA VAL A 60 1.23 -21.35 19.80
C VAL A 60 1.65 -20.33 20.86
N SER A 61 1.53 -19.02 20.53
CA SER A 61 1.92 -17.95 21.44
C SER A 61 1.04 -17.88 22.67
N THR A 62 1.65 -17.91 23.85
CA THR A 62 1.01 -17.72 25.15
C THR A 62 0.87 -16.25 25.58
N PHE A 63 1.45 -15.31 24.82
CA PHE A 63 1.40 -13.89 25.12
C PHE A 63 0.06 -13.29 24.65
N GLU A 64 -0.75 -12.86 25.62
CA GLU A 64 -1.97 -12.10 25.36
C GLU A 64 -1.62 -10.60 25.22
N TYR A 65 -1.55 -10.12 23.98
CA TYR A 65 -1.53 -8.68 23.74
C TYR A 65 -2.97 -8.18 23.62
N PRO A 66 -3.43 -7.27 24.49
CA PRO A 66 -4.77 -6.72 24.39
C PRO A 66 -4.93 -6.01 23.03
N LEU A 67 -6.02 -6.29 22.33
CA LEU A 67 -6.40 -5.57 21.12
C LEU A 67 -6.64 -4.10 21.50
N LYS A 68 -5.77 -3.19 21.07
CA LYS A 68 -6.07 -1.77 21.15
C LYS A 68 -7.14 -1.45 20.13
N VAL A 69 -8.38 -1.33 20.59
CA VAL A 69 -9.47 -0.82 19.75
C VAL A 69 -9.21 0.68 19.58
N PHE A 70 -8.94 1.10 18.35
CA PHE A 70 -8.77 2.52 18.04
C PHE A 70 -10.13 3.23 18.13
N PRO A 71 -10.17 4.49 18.60
CA PRO A 71 -11.42 5.23 18.68
C PRO A 71 -11.99 5.42 17.27
N PHE A 72 -13.21 4.95 17.08
CA PHE A 72 -13.96 5.11 15.85
C PHE A 72 -14.26 6.60 15.61
N ARG A 73 -13.89 7.10 14.43
CA ARG A 73 -14.09 8.50 14.05
C ARG A 73 -15.23 8.62 13.05
N LEU A 74 -16.43 8.80 13.58
CA LEU A 74 -17.64 8.93 12.78
C LEU A 74 -17.52 10.06 11.73
N SER A 75 -16.88 11.17 12.08
CA SER A 75 -16.67 12.30 11.16
C SER A 75 -15.85 11.93 9.92
N MET A 76 -14.81 11.10 10.07
CA MET A 76 -14.02 10.62 8.93
C MET A 76 -14.80 9.62 8.07
N LEU A 77 -15.63 8.78 8.69
CA LEU A 77 -16.50 7.87 7.94
C LEU A 77 -17.52 8.63 7.10
N ILE A 78 -18.19 9.64 7.68
CA ILE A 78 -19.13 10.49 6.97
C ILE A 78 -18.42 11.21 5.82
N ALA A 79 -17.24 11.78 6.05
CA ALA A 79 -16.45 12.41 5.01
C ALA A 79 -16.06 11.42 3.90
N ALA A 80 -15.67 10.19 4.23
CA ALA A 80 -15.34 9.14 3.26
C ALA A 80 -16.54 8.78 2.39
N LEU A 81 -17.71 8.60 2.99
CA LEU A 81 -18.94 8.30 2.27
C LEU A 81 -19.38 9.47 1.38
N PHE A 82 -19.23 10.70 1.85
CA PHE A 82 -19.54 11.89 1.07
C PHE A 82 -18.61 12.04 -0.13
N VAL A 83 -17.29 11.92 0.08
CA VAL A 83 -16.29 12.00 -1.01
C VAL A 83 -16.44 10.84 -1.99
N GLY A 84 -16.63 9.61 -1.50
CA GLY A 84 -16.86 8.43 -2.34
C GLY A 84 -18.18 8.51 -3.13
N GLY A 85 -19.25 8.99 -2.50
CA GLY A 85 -20.51 9.23 -3.16
C GLY A 85 -20.42 10.33 -4.22
N ALA A 86 -19.77 11.44 -3.91
CA ALA A 86 -19.53 12.51 -4.87
C ALA A 86 -18.69 12.03 -6.07
N ALA A 87 -17.66 11.19 -5.82
CA ALA A 87 -16.88 10.57 -6.88
C ALA A 87 -17.73 9.68 -7.80
N TYR A 88 -18.63 8.88 -7.23
CA TYR A 88 -19.53 8.03 -7.99
C TYR A 88 -20.50 8.83 -8.88
N PHE A 89 -21.12 9.88 -8.33
CA PHE A 89 -22.03 10.73 -9.11
C PHE A 89 -21.31 11.63 -10.13
N ALA A 90 -20.05 11.97 -9.89
CA ALA A 90 -19.24 12.77 -10.80
C ALA A 90 -18.43 11.93 -11.79
N SER A 91 -18.55 10.59 -11.74
CA SER A 91 -17.75 9.69 -12.57
C SER A 91 -17.82 10.00 -14.06
N ASP A 92 -19.01 10.36 -14.57
CA ASP A 92 -19.19 10.72 -15.98
C ASP A 92 -18.45 12.01 -16.35
N SER A 93 -18.36 12.97 -15.43
CA SER A 93 -17.66 14.24 -15.64
C SER A 93 -16.14 14.10 -15.49
N LEU A 94 -15.67 13.07 -14.80
CA LEU A 94 -14.26 12.80 -14.51
C LEU A 94 -13.58 11.87 -15.55
N GLN A 95 -14.36 11.24 -16.43
CA GLN A 95 -13.90 10.28 -17.44
C GLN A 95 -12.79 10.78 -18.39
N GLY A 96 -12.42 12.04 -18.34
CA GLY A 96 -11.27 12.60 -19.09
C GLY A 96 -10.06 12.92 -18.23
N THR A 97 -10.11 12.71 -16.91
CA THR A 97 -9.06 13.11 -15.98
C THR A 97 -8.71 11.97 -14.99
N PRO A 98 -7.96 10.94 -15.45
CA PRO A 98 -7.64 9.77 -14.60
C PRO A 98 -6.92 10.14 -13.31
N ALA A 99 -6.17 11.25 -13.30
CA ALA A 99 -5.53 11.75 -12.11
C ALA A 99 -6.53 12.24 -11.04
N ALA A 100 -7.63 12.88 -11.47
CA ALA A 100 -8.68 13.35 -10.55
C ALA A 100 -9.46 12.16 -9.97
N GLU A 101 -9.81 11.17 -10.78
CA GLU A 101 -10.46 9.93 -10.30
C GLU A 101 -9.59 9.22 -9.26
N PHE A 102 -8.31 9.02 -9.56
CA PHE A 102 -7.36 8.41 -8.64
C PHE A 102 -7.26 9.19 -7.32
N ALA A 103 -7.18 10.52 -7.39
CA ALA A 103 -7.08 11.37 -6.20
C ALA A 103 -8.34 11.30 -5.32
N ILE A 104 -9.54 11.35 -5.93
CA ILE A 104 -10.80 11.36 -5.19
C ILE A 104 -11.09 9.99 -4.57
N VAL A 105 -10.94 8.91 -5.35
CA VAL A 105 -11.14 7.53 -4.86
C VAL A 105 -10.14 7.21 -3.77
N GLY A 106 -8.89 7.55 -3.96
CA GLY A 106 -7.85 7.33 -2.98
C GLY A 106 -8.07 8.13 -1.70
N LEU A 107 -8.53 9.41 -1.79
CA LEU A 107 -8.88 10.21 -0.63
C LEU A 107 -10.06 9.58 0.13
N ALA A 108 -11.08 9.10 -0.56
CA ALA A 108 -12.20 8.39 0.06
C ALA A 108 -11.75 7.14 0.82
N LEU A 109 -10.86 6.33 0.21
CA LEU A 109 -10.27 5.15 0.85
C LEU A 109 -9.40 5.53 2.06
N ALA A 110 -8.58 6.57 1.95
CA ALA A 110 -7.75 7.04 3.04
C ALA A 110 -8.60 7.53 4.23
N LEU A 111 -9.68 8.27 3.97
CA LEU A 111 -10.62 8.71 5.00
C LEU A 111 -11.34 7.52 5.64
N PHE A 112 -11.76 6.55 4.84
CA PHE A 112 -12.43 5.33 5.34
C PHE A 112 -11.51 4.54 6.28
N VAL A 113 -10.28 4.26 5.86
CA VAL A 113 -9.29 3.56 6.71
C VAL A 113 -8.92 4.42 7.93
N GLY A 114 -8.80 5.74 7.77
CA GLY A 114 -8.53 6.67 8.87
C GLY A 114 -9.65 6.72 9.92
N ALA A 115 -10.89 6.37 9.56
CA ALA A 115 -12.01 6.29 10.49
C ALA A 115 -11.86 5.15 11.51
N PHE A 116 -11.22 4.05 11.12
CA PHE A 116 -11.04 2.85 11.93
C PHE A 116 -9.63 2.68 12.48
N GLY A 117 -8.66 3.44 11.95
CA GLY A 117 -7.24 3.27 12.26
C GLY A 117 -6.61 4.45 13.02
N PRO A 118 -5.33 4.30 13.40
CA PRO A 118 -4.54 5.38 13.98
C PRO A 118 -4.27 6.49 12.95
N LYS A 119 -3.98 7.71 13.44
CA LYS A 119 -3.66 8.86 12.59
C LYS A 119 -2.48 8.56 11.63
N SER A 120 -1.51 7.77 12.09
CA SER A 120 -0.38 7.35 11.27
C SER A 120 -0.78 6.59 10.02
N MET A 121 -1.78 5.71 10.11
CA MET A 121 -2.30 4.98 8.94
C MET A 121 -2.86 5.93 7.87
N PHE A 122 -3.63 6.92 8.30
CA PHE A 122 -4.18 7.93 7.39
C PHE A 122 -3.07 8.70 6.66
N VAL A 123 -2.04 9.16 7.41
CA VAL A 123 -0.91 9.89 6.82
C VAL A 123 -0.12 9.02 5.83
N VAL A 124 0.12 7.74 6.16
CA VAL A 124 0.81 6.81 5.25
C VAL A 124 0.01 6.57 3.98
N LEU A 125 -1.31 6.41 4.07
CA LEU A 125 -2.15 6.25 2.88
C LEU A 125 -2.13 7.49 1.98
N ILE A 126 -2.19 8.69 2.54
CA ILE A 126 -2.03 9.94 1.78
C ILE A 126 -0.63 10.00 1.14
N ALA A 127 0.42 9.60 1.86
CA ALA A 127 1.77 9.55 1.30
C ALA A 127 1.87 8.60 0.10
N VAL A 128 1.25 7.43 0.18
CA VAL A 128 1.19 6.45 -0.94
C VAL A 128 0.43 7.01 -2.13
N MET A 129 -0.67 7.73 -1.91
CA MET A 129 -1.42 8.36 -2.98
C MET A 129 -0.60 9.46 -3.68
N ILE A 130 0.06 10.32 -2.89
CA ILE A 130 0.95 11.35 -3.43
C ILE A 130 2.09 10.70 -4.22
N PHE A 131 2.65 9.60 -3.74
CA PHE A 131 3.66 8.83 -4.45
C PHE A 131 3.15 8.33 -5.81
N GLY A 132 1.96 7.70 -5.85
CA GLY A 132 1.38 7.19 -7.09
C GLY A 132 1.15 8.27 -8.14
N TYR A 133 0.75 9.47 -7.72
CA TYR A 133 0.60 10.62 -8.61
C TYR A 133 1.95 11.25 -9.01
N ALA A 134 2.87 11.36 -8.05
CA ALA A 134 4.16 12.04 -8.22
C ALA A 134 5.15 11.26 -9.09
N ILE A 135 4.99 9.93 -9.21
CA ILE A 135 5.94 9.09 -9.95
C ILE A 135 6.07 9.47 -11.44
N GLN A 136 4.97 9.92 -12.06
CA GLN A 136 4.98 10.33 -13.46
C GLN A 136 5.65 11.70 -13.68
N PRO A 137 5.22 12.78 -12.99
CA PRO A 137 5.80 14.11 -13.21
C PRO A 137 7.16 14.32 -12.56
N LEU A 138 7.43 13.70 -11.41
CA LEU A 138 8.66 13.95 -10.64
C LEU A 138 9.72 12.84 -10.76
N GLY A 139 9.33 11.71 -11.31
CA GLY A 139 10.18 10.54 -11.40
C GLY A 139 10.26 9.73 -10.09
N LEU A 140 10.87 8.55 -10.21
CA LEU A 140 10.90 7.55 -9.14
C LEU A 140 11.63 8.05 -7.89
N VAL A 141 12.77 8.72 -8.05
CA VAL A 141 13.61 9.14 -6.91
C VAL A 141 12.91 10.18 -6.04
N LEU A 142 12.36 11.25 -6.65
CA LEU A 142 11.66 12.28 -5.88
C LEU A 142 10.34 11.77 -5.30
N ALA A 143 9.65 10.88 -6.00
CA ALA A 143 8.44 10.26 -5.48
C ALA A 143 8.73 9.42 -4.22
N ILE A 144 9.81 8.64 -4.18
CA ILE A 144 10.24 7.89 -2.99
C ILE A 144 10.59 8.84 -1.82
N VAL A 145 11.30 9.93 -2.10
CA VAL A 145 11.62 10.94 -1.06
C VAL A 145 10.35 11.50 -0.44
N LEU A 146 9.38 11.92 -1.28
CA LEU A 146 8.08 12.42 -0.82
C LEU A 146 7.33 11.40 0.02
N LEU A 147 7.27 10.15 -0.46
CA LEU A 147 6.62 9.05 0.27
C LEU A 147 7.17 8.91 1.68
N ILE A 148 8.50 8.85 1.82
CA ILE A 148 9.15 8.61 3.11
C ILE A 148 9.00 9.82 4.02
N VAL A 149 9.23 11.03 3.51
CA VAL A 149 9.12 12.26 4.31
C VAL A 149 7.70 12.44 4.85
N ILE A 150 6.67 12.30 3.99
CA ILE A 150 5.28 12.44 4.42
C ILE A 150 4.90 11.33 5.41
N SER A 151 5.29 10.08 5.14
CA SER A 151 5.02 8.95 6.04
C SER A 151 5.68 9.12 7.40
N ALA A 152 6.89 9.70 7.45
CA ALA A 152 7.62 9.96 8.68
C ALA A 152 6.89 10.97 9.60
N PHE A 153 6.16 11.94 9.04
CA PHE A 153 5.31 12.84 9.82
C PHE A 153 4.11 12.15 10.47
N GLY A 154 3.69 11.00 9.95
CA GLY A 154 2.64 10.17 10.56
C GLY A 154 3.09 9.38 11.79
N GLY A 155 4.40 9.21 11.99
CA GLY A 155 4.99 8.49 13.13
C GLY A 155 5.06 9.37 14.39
N HIS A 156 5.10 8.69 15.56
CA HIS A 156 5.26 9.38 16.84
C HIS A 156 6.67 9.91 17.09
N ASP A 157 7.69 9.24 16.51
CA ASP A 157 9.10 9.59 16.70
C ASP A 157 9.77 9.90 15.36
N PHE A 158 9.83 11.19 15.02
CA PHE A 158 10.52 11.64 13.82
C PHE A 158 12.05 11.66 14.05
N ARG A 159 12.73 10.56 13.70
CA ARG A 159 14.19 10.45 13.80
C ARG A 159 14.85 10.76 12.46
N LYS A 160 15.34 11.97 12.29
CA LYS A 160 15.91 12.46 11.02
C LYS A 160 16.95 11.51 10.42
N LYS A 161 17.84 10.94 11.25
CA LYS A 161 18.88 9.99 10.77
C LYS A 161 18.29 8.73 10.17
N GLU A 162 17.28 8.14 10.81
CA GLU A 162 16.62 6.93 10.33
C GLU A 162 15.85 7.19 9.03
N VAL A 163 15.19 8.34 8.92
CA VAL A 163 14.48 8.76 7.70
C VAL A 163 15.44 8.90 6.52
N ILE A 164 16.61 9.53 6.72
CA ILE A 164 17.62 9.69 5.66
C ILE A 164 18.18 8.34 5.22
N ILE A 165 18.54 7.47 6.16
CA ILE A 165 19.07 6.14 5.85
C ILE A 165 18.00 5.32 5.09
N LEU A 166 16.76 5.32 5.57
CA LEU A 166 15.67 4.60 4.93
C LEU A 166 15.42 5.12 3.50
N THR A 167 15.48 6.44 3.31
CA THR A 167 15.32 7.07 1.99
C THR A 167 16.39 6.58 1.02
N ILE A 168 17.66 6.60 1.41
CA ILE A 168 18.78 6.14 0.57
C ILE A 168 18.62 4.66 0.23
N VAL A 169 18.32 3.82 1.22
CA VAL A 169 18.13 2.37 1.03
C VAL A 169 16.97 2.09 0.08
N LEU A 170 15.83 2.78 0.25
CA LEU A 170 14.65 2.59 -0.59
C LEU A 170 14.85 3.11 -2.02
N ILE A 171 15.58 4.20 -2.22
CA ILE A 171 15.94 4.68 -3.57
C ILE A 171 16.82 3.65 -4.27
N LEU A 172 17.88 3.16 -3.61
CA LEU A 172 18.77 2.15 -4.17
C LEU A 172 17.99 0.87 -4.50
N PHE A 173 17.17 0.39 -3.58
CA PHE A 173 16.35 -0.79 -3.78
C PHE A 173 15.35 -0.59 -4.92
N GLY A 174 14.63 0.54 -4.95
CA GLY A 174 13.65 0.86 -5.99
C GLY A 174 14.29 0.93 -7.38
N VAL A 175 15.42 1.60 -7.52
CA VAL A 175 16.14 1.69 -8.80
C VAL A 175 16.69 0.32 -9.24
N LEU A 176 17.29 -0.43 -8.33
CA LEU A 176 17.84 -1.76 -8.66
C LEU A 176 16.75 -2.75 -9.06
N VAL A 177 15.66 -2.81 -8.30
CA VAL A 177 14.60 -3.80 -8.53
C VAL A 177 13.71 -3.39 -9.69
N PHE A 178 13.17 -2.18 -9.69
CA PHE A 178 12.16 -1.78 -10.68
C PHE A 178 12.77 -1.38 -12.02
N VAL A 179 13.86 -0.62 -12.03
CA VAL A 179 14.45 -0.14 -13.26
C VAL A 179 15.40 -1.17 -13.87
N LYS A 180 16.36 -1.71 -13.08
CA LYS A 180 17.31 -2.70 -13.59
C LYS A 180 16.80 -4.13 -13.57
N GLY A 181 16.05 -4.53 -12.52
CA GLY A 181 15.57 -5.89 -12.36
C GLY A 181 14.35 -6.19 -13.24
N LEU A 182 13.32 -5.35 -13.17
CA LEU A 182 12.06 -5.54 -13.91
C LEU A 182 12.04 -4.80 -15.25
N GLY A 183 13.01 -3.94 -15.54
CA GLY A 183 13.08 -3.17 -16.80
C GLY A 183 11.90 -2.23 -17.00
N LEU A 184 11.28 -1.74 -15.90
CA LEU A 184 10.14 -0.84 -16.00
C LEU A 184 10.61 0.55 -16.47
N PRO A 185 9.89 1.17 -17.41
CA PRO A 185 10.26 2.47 -18.00
C PRO A 185 9.89 3.63 -17.07
N PHE A 186 10.39 3.62 -15.82
CA PHE A 186 10.22 4.74 -14.93
C PHE A 186 11.30 5.78 -15.15
N ASN A 187 10.89 7.03 -15.33
CA ASN A 187 11.81 8.15 -15.31
C ASN A 187 12.40 8.30 -13.91
N LEU A 188 13.73 8.36 -13.80
CA LEU A 188 14.41 8.56 -12.51
C LEU A 188 14.28 10.00 -12.03
N TRP A 189 14.27 10.96 -12.96
CA TRP A 189 14.23 12.39 -12.69
C TRP A 189 13.11 13.07 -13.47
N PRO A 190 12.64 14.23 -13.00
CA PRO A 190 11.65 15.01 -13.73
C PRO A 190 12.22 15.48 -15.07
N GLY A 191 11.47 15.20 -16.16
CA GLY A 191 11.85 15.64 -17.51
C GLY A 191 12.91 14.80 -18.22
N ALA A 192 13.23 13.59 -17.73
CA ALA A 192 14.11 12.64 -18.42
C ALA A 192 13.32 11.73 -19.37
#